data_768f4c1d0b7910c2e4f9587b430eaf67
#
_entry.id   768f4c1d0b7910c2e4f9587b430eaf67
#
_cell.length_a   1.000
_cell.length_b   1.000
_cell.length_c   1.000
_cell.angle_alpha   90.00
_cell.angle_beta   90.00
_cell.angle_gamma   90.00
#
_symmetry.space_group_name_H-M   'P 1'
#
loop_
_entity.id
_entity.type
_entity.pdbx_description
1 polymer ?
#
loop_
_entity_poly.entity_id
_entity_poly.type
_entity_poly.pdbx_seq_one_letter_code
_entity_poly.pdbx_strand_id
1 'polypeptide(L)'
;LGLKRIISSGQAGVERAALDTARKHLIYYWSGWVPRGRLAEDGELQDSYFNVDRIGCGLEECHKSRTFTARHRNIRDSDATLILRPSSMGTKLPEAVKLIIKTCRKLDKPYRIFDPYKTGKVPTAVKWILEYELDDREPGESNEIQSLNVVGPKESDCQGIYDRTSIFFGDVLRYVSQYEDWGIKIWALKHKPKRK
;
A
#
# COMPACT_ATOMS: atom_id res chain seq x y z
N LEU A 1 7.20 -13.25 -7.34
CA LEU A 1 7.48 -13.38 -5.93
C LEU A 1 7.69 -11.97 -5.38
N GLY A 2 7.17 -11.68 -4.18
CA GLY A 2 7.25 -10.37 -3.54
C GLY A 2 6.14 -9.39 -3.90
N LEU A 3 6.29 -8.12 -3.49
CA LEU A 3 5.29 -7.07 -3.65
C LEU A 3 5.10 -6.68 -5.12
N LYS A 4 3.86 -6.76 -5.60
CA LYS A 4 3.51 -6.48 -7.01
C LYS A 4 2.56 -5.31 -7.16
N ARG A 5 1.65 -5.12 -6.19
CA ARG A 5 0.54 -4.18 -6.32
C ARG A 5 0.38 -3.29 -5.10
N ILE A 6 0.18 -2.02 -5.35
CA ILE A 6 -0.20 -1.03 -4.35
C ILE A 6 -1.68 -0.71 -4.52
N ILE A 7 -2.42 -0.79 -3.43
CA ILE A 7 -3.86 -0.51 -3.40
C ILE A 7 -4.12 0.70 -2.52
N SER A 8 -4.91 1.64 -2.98
CA SER A 8 -5.31 2.80 -2.17
C SER A 8 -6.53 3.51 -2.78
N SER A 9 -7.21 4.37 -2.03
CA SER A 9 -8.42 5.05 -2.51
C SER A 9 -8.16 6.44 -3.11
N GLY A 10 -6.91 6.89 -3.15
CA GLY A 10 -6.57 8.19 -3.75
C GLY A 10 -7.07 9.42 -3.01
N GLN A 11 -7.55 9.31 -1.77
CA GLN A 11 -7.85 10.47 -0.94
C GLN A 11 -6.61 11.32 -0.70
N ALA A 12 -6.74 12.65 -0.67
CA ALA A 12 -5.63 13.56 -0.44
C ALA A 12 -4.85 13.18 0.83
N GLY A 13 -3.53 13.37 0.81
CA GLY A 13 -2.62 12.94 1.88
C GLY A 13 -2.01 11.56 1.62
N VAL A 14 -2.02 10.67 2.61
CA VAL A 14 -1.33 9.37 2.55
C VAL A 14 -1.77 8.51 1.37
N GLU A 15 -3.05 8.40 1.13
CA GLU A 15 -3.61 7.50 0.12
C GLU A 15 -3.23 7.97 -1.30
N ARG A 16 -3.26 9.28 -1.57
CA ARG A 16 -2.82 9.87 -2.83
C ARG A 16 -1.33 9.71 -3.03
N ALA A 17 -0.54 10.03 -2.01
CA ALA A 17 0.91 9.90 -2.05
C ALA A 17 1.36 8.46 -2.35
N ALA A 18 0.66 7.46 -1.81
CA ALA A 18 0.96 6.06 -2.07
C ALA A 18 0.74 5.69 -3.54
N LEU A 19 -0.38 6.11 -4.15
CA LEU A 19 -0.65 5.87 -5.57
C LEU A 19 0.35 6.59 -6.47
N ASP A 20 0.61 7.86 -6.21
CA ASP A 20 1.54 8.66 -7.03
C ASP A 20 2.98 8.13 -6.93
N THR A 21 3.37 7.65 -5.76
CA THR A 21 4.65 6.99 -5.56
C THR A 21 4.72 5.68 -6.35
N ALA A 22 3.69 4.83 -6.28
CA ALA A 22 3.64 3.59 -7.04
C ALA A 22 3.65 3.83 -8.56
N ARG A 23 2.96 4.89 -9.05
CA ARG A 23 2.98 5.29 -10.46
C ARG A 23 4.38 5.67 -10.95
N LYS A 24 5.19 6.32 -10.11
CA LYS A 24 6.58 6.66 -10.43
C LYS A 24 7.48 5.42 -10.48
N HIS A 25 7.16 4.40 -9.70
CA HIS A 25 7.87 3.12 -9.69
C HIS A 25 7.19 2.15 -10.68
N LEU A 26 7.61 2.15 -11.94
CA LEU A 26 7.00 1.41 -13.05
C LEU A 26 6.90 -0.10 -12.87
N ILE A 27 7.63 -0.68 -11.91
CA ILE A 27 7.60 -2.12 -11.60
C ILE A 27 6.35 -2.54 -10.83
N TYR A 28 5.69 -1.61 -10.14
CA TYR A 28 4.48 -1.91 -9.37
C TYR A 28 3.21 -1.65 -10.18
N TYR A 29 2.23 -2.53 -10.02
CA TYR A 29 0.85 -2.23 -10.36
C TYR A 29 0.24 -1.36 -9.26
N TRP A 30 -0.74 -0.55 -9.62
CA TRP A 30 -1.47 0.25 -8.65
C TRP A 30 -2.95 0.26 -9.00
N SER A 31 -3.78 0.15 -7.98
CA SER A 31 -5.23 0.08 -8.15
C SER A 31 -5.94 0.53 -6.88
N GLY A 32 -7.24 0.47 -6.87
CA GLY A 32 -8.04 0.67 -5.67
C GLY A 32 -9.46 1.09 -5.97
N TRP A 33 -10.29 0.97 -4.95
CA TRP A 33 -11.66 1.42 -4.96
C TRP A 33 -11.76 2.85 -4.44
N VAL A 34 -12.55 3.67 -5.10
CA VAL A 34 -12.87 5.04 -4.69
C VAL A 34 -14.37 5.18 -4.42
N PRO A 35 -14.80 6.16 -3.62
CA PRO A 35 -16.21 6.45 -3.44
C PRO A 35 -16.88 6.80 -4.76
N ARG A 36 -18.18 6.54 -4.87
CA ARG A 36 -18.99 7.00 -5.99
C ARG A 36 -18.90 8.52 -6.14
N GLY A 37 -18.73 8.99 -7.38
CA GLY A 37 -18.48 10.38 -7.72
C GLY A 37 -17.02 10.77 -7.68
N ARG A 38 -16.09 9.80 -7.46
CA ARG A 38 -14.62 10.01 -7.50
C ARG A 38 -14.12 11.12 -6.57
N LEU A 39 -14.88 11.46 -5.52
CA LEU A 39 -14.63 12.62 -4.67
C LEU A 39 -13.54 12.33 -3.63
N ALA A 40 -12.55 13.21 -3.61
CA ALA A 40 -11.60 13.39 -2.52
C ALA A 40 -11.87 14.72 -1.81
N GLU A 41 -11.15 15.03 -0.72
CA GLU A 41 -11.38 16.30 0.00
C GLU A 41 -10.97 17.55 -0.79
N ASP A 42 -10.06 17.39 -1.74
CA ASP A 42 -9.54 18.44 -2.62
C ASP A 42 -10.26 18.49 -3.99
N GLY A 43 -11.35 17.78 -4.14
CA GLY A 43 -12.16 17.74 -5.34
C GLY A 43 -12.25 16.38 -6.01
N GLU A 44 -12.67 16.36 -7.26
CA GLU A 44 -12.76 15.12 -8.04
C GLU A 44 -11.39 14.62 -8.46
N LEU A 45 -11.18 13.31 -8.35
CA LEU A 45 -9.96 12.64 -8.81
C LEU A 45 -9.83 12.73 -10.32
N GLN A 46 -8.65 13.08 -10.79
CA GLN A 46 -8.35 13.22 -12.21
C GLN A 46 -8.57 11.92 -12.98
N ASP A 47 -9.03 12.03 -14.23
CA ASP A 47 -9.24 10.90 -15.15
C ASP A 47 -7.99 10.02 -15.35
N SER A 48 -6.81 10.60 -15.21
CA SER A 48 -5.53 9.86 -15.28
C SER A 48 -5.35 8.76 -14.23
N TYR A 49 -6.21 8.72 -13.22
CA TYR A 49 -6.26 7.61 -12.26
C TYR A 49 -7.22 6.48 -12.68
N PHE A 50 -8.07 6.70 -13.69
CA PHE A 50 -9.09 5.74 -14.13
C PHE A 50 -8.79 5.21 -15.53
N ASN A 51 -8.45 6.10 -16.44
CA ASN A 51 -8.14 5.78 -17.83
C ASN A 51 -6.64 5.53 -17.97
N VAL A 52 -6.22 4.30 -17.76
CA VAL A 52 -4.80 3.93 -17.75
C VAL A 52 -4.55 2.85 -18.80
N ASP A 53 -3.62 3.12 -19.72
CA ASP A 53 -3.25 2.17 -20.78
C ASP A 53 -2.55 0.91 -20.27
N ARG A 54 -2.07 0.96 -19.03
CA ARG A 54 -1.40 -0.18 -18.40
C ARG A 54 -2.41 -1.15 -17.79
N ILE A 55 -2.52 -2.34 -18.36
CA ILE A 55 -3.39 -3.42 -17.85
C ILE A 55 -3.07 -3.71 -16.38
N GLY A 56 -4.11 -3.80 -15.56
CA GLY A 56 -4.00 -4.06 -14.12
C GLY A 56 -3.71 -2.83 -13.27
N CYS A 57 -3.62 -1.64 -13.85
CA CYS A 57 -3.58 -0.37 -13.16
C CYS A 57 -4.92 0.39 -13.30
N GLY A 58 -5.15 1.29 -12.35
CA GLY A 58 -6.30 2.19 -12.35
C GLY A 58 -7.22 2.03 -11.14
N LEU A 59 -7.97 3.08 -10.88
CA LEU A 59 -8.97 3.13 -9.82
C LEU A 59 -10.34 2.71 -10.34
N GLU A 60 -11.13 2.10 -9.47
CA GLU A 60 -12.51 1.68 -9.74
C GLU A 60 -13.47 2.39 -8.79
N GLU A 61 -14.63 2.76 -9.30
CA GLU A 61 -15.65 3.47 -8.55
C GLU A 61 -16.58 2.49 -7.81
N CYS A 62 -16.83 2.75 -6.54
CA CYS A 62 -17.81 2.02 -5.76
C CYS A 62 -19.25 2.43 -6.10
N HIS A 63 -20.21 1.53 -5.88
CA HIS A 63 -21.64 1.89 -5.98
C HIS A 63 -22.11 2.91 -4.94
N LYS A 64 -21.38 3.05 -3.82
CA LYS A 64 -21.72 3.94 -2.70
C LYS A 64 -20.70 5.08 -2.58
N SER A 65 -21.20 6.27 -2.22
CA SER A 65 -20.37 7.48 -2.03
C SER A 65 -19.58 7.50 -0.70
N ARG A 66 -19.80 6.52 0.19
CA ARG A 66 -19.12 6.49 1.48
C ARG A 66 -17.67 6.02 1.34
N THR A 67 -16.72 6.84 1.75
CA THR A 67 -15.27 6.52 1.79
C THR A 67 -14.98 5.20 2.51
N PHE A 68 -15.73 4.88 3.57
CA PHE A 68 -15.58 3.61 4.27
C PHE A 68 -15.80 2.39 3.37
N THR A 69 -16.76 2.45 2.43
CA THR A 69 -17.02 1.33 1.50
C THR A 69 -15.80 1.08 0.59
N ALA A 70 -15.19 2.13 0.07
CA ALA A 70 -13.97 2.03 -0.73
C ALA A 70 -12.81 1.45 0.08
N ARG A 71 -12.55 1.99 1.28
CA ARG A 71 -11.50 1.48 2.19
C ARG A 71 -11.70 0.02 2.58
N HIS A 72 -12.95 -0.38 2.88
CA HIS A 72 -13.25 -1.78 3.19
C HIS A 72 -12.91 -2.71 2.01
N ARG A 73 -13.26 -2.32 0.78
CA ARG A 73 -12.91 -3.09 -0.42
C ARG A 73 -11.40 -3.14 -0.63
N ASN A 74 -10.69 -2.02 -0.48
CA ASN A 74 -9.23 -1.97 -0.61
C ASN A 74 -8.54 -2.92 0.39
N ILE A 75 -9.02 -2.99 1.64
CA ILE A 75 -8.52 -3.93 2.64
C ILE A 75 -8.83 -5.37 2.23
N ARG A 76 -10.04 -5.66 1.78
CA ARG A 76 -10.47 -6.99 1.35
C ARG A 76 -9.59 -7.51 0.19
N ASP A 77 -9.34 -6.65 -0.79
CA ASP A 77 -8.68 -6.99 -2.05
C ASP A 77 -7.14 -6.92 -1.97
N SER A 78 -6.60 -6.65 -0.77
CA SER A 78 -5.16 -6.66 -0.49
C SER A 78 -4.76 -7.81 0.43
N ASP A 79 -3.49 -8.18 0.39
CA ASP A 79 -2.93 -9.18 1.33
C ASP A 79 -2.67 -8.57 2.69
N ALA A 80 -2.23 -7.31 2.74
CA ALA A 80 -1.90 -6.61 3.98
C ALA A 80 -2.23 -5.12 3.90
N THR A 81 -2.29 -4.45 5.07
CA THR A 81 -2.53 -3.00 5.15
C THR A 81 -1.40 -2.29 5.89
N LEU A 82 -0.78 -1.33 5.22
CA LEU A 82 0.18 -0.38 5.77
C LEU A 82 -0.56 0.90 6.18
N ILE A 83 -0.54 1.20 7.46
CA ILE A 83 -1.12 2.43 8.01
C ILE A 83 0.01 3.42 8.28
N LEU A 84 0.07 4.51 7.53
CA LEU A 84 1.05 5.58 7.74
C LEU A 84 0.42 6.68 8.58
N ARG A 85 0.91 6.87 9.80
CA ARG A 85 0.36 7.82 10.75
C ARG A 85 1.46 8.47 11.59
N PRO A 86 1.56 9.81 11.59
CA PRO A 86 2.50 10.53 12.45
C PRO A 86 2.24 10.29 13.94
N SER A 87 3.30 10.04 14.70
CA SER A 87 3.19 9.94 16.17
C SER A 87 2.84 11.29 16.83
N SER A 88 3.11 12.40 16.18
CA SER A 88 2.70 13.75 16.60
C SER A 88 1.17 13.93 16.70
N MET A 89 0.38 13.10 16.02
CA MET A 89 -1.09 13.10 16.18
C MET A 89 -1.58 12.51 17.52
N GLY A 90 -0.66 12.32 18.47
CA GLY A 90 -0.95 11.82 19.82
C GLY A 90 -1.09 10.31 19.91
N THR A 91 -1.29 9.82 21.12
CA THR A 91 -1.38 8.37 21.41
C THR A 91 -2.77 7.78 21.08
N LYS A 92 -3.82 8.60 21.15
CA LYS A 92 -5.19 8.17 20.84
C LYS A 92 -5.36 8.02 19.33
N LEU A 93 -5.74 6.82 18.90
CA LEU A 93 -6.00 6.56 17.49
C LEU A 93 -7.27 7.28 17.03
N PRO A 94 -7.24 8.01 15.90
CA PRO A 94 -8.44 8.55 15.26
C PRO A 94 -9.46 7.46 14.94
N GLU A 95 -10.74 7.80 14.96
CA GLU A 95 -11.82 6.82 14.69
C GLU A 95 -11.67 6.15 13.32
N ALA A 96 -11.23 6.90 12.30
CA ALA A 96 -10.96 6.33 10.98
C ALA A 96 -9.90 5.20 11.03
N VAL A 97 -8.82 5.40 11.80
CA VAL A 97 -7.76 4.39 11.97
C VAL A 97 -8.26 3.19 12.77
N LYS A 98 -9.04 3.41 13.84
CA LYS A 98 -9.66 2.32 14.60
C LYS A 98 -10.57 1.46 13.72
N LEU A 99 -11.33 2.09 12.84
CA LEU A 99 -12.21 1.41 11.91
C LEU A 99 -11.44 0.58 10.88
N ILE A 100 -10.33 1.08 10.37
CA ILE A 100 -9.41 0.34 9.49
C ILE A 100 -8.88 -0.90 10.22
N ILE A 101 -8.36 -0.74 11.44
CA ILE A 101 -7.84 -1.85 12.25
C ILE A 101 -8.94 -2.89 12.53
N LYS A 102 -10.14 -2.43 12.90
CA LYS A 102 -11.29 -3.33 13.11
C LYS A 102 -11.64 -4.10 11.84
N THR A 103 -11.55 -3.47 10.68
CA THR A 103 -11.82 -4.11 9.39
C THR A 103 -10.74 -5.14 9.06
N CYS A 104 -9.45 -4.79 9.24
CA CYS A 104 -8.35 -5.74 9.03
C CYS A 104 -8.53 -6.99 9.89
N ARG A 105 -8.81 -6.81 11.20
CA ARG A 105 -9.05 -7.93 12.12
C ARG A 105 -10.26 -8.78 11.72
N LYS A 106 -11.36 -8.14 11.28
CA LYS A 106 -12.57 -8.86 10.84
C LYS A 106 -12.34 -9.69 9.58
N LEU A 107 -11.45 -9.24 8.71
CA LEU A 107 -11.12 -9.89 7.45
C LEU A 107 -9.85 -10.77 7.54
N ASP A 108 -9.32 -10.92 8.75
CA ASP A 108 -8.07 -11.65 9.03
C ASP A 108 -6.89 -11.19 8.15
N LYS A 109 -6.78 -9.88 7.96
CA LYS A 109 -5.71 -9.26 7.18
C LYS A 109 -4.65 -8.63 8.08
N PRO A 110 -3.36 -8.94 7.88
CA PRO A 110 -2.29 -8.32 8.64
C PRO A 110 -2.22 -6.82 8.38
N TYR A 111 -1.83 -6.08 9.41
CA TYR A 111 -1.59 -4.64 9.29
C TYR A 111 -0.42 -4.19 10.17
N ARG A 112 0.23 -3.10 9.76
CA ARG A 112 1.25 -2.42 10.56
C ARG A 112 1.07 -0.91 10.49
N ILE A 113 1.46 -0.23 11.57
CA ILE A 113 1.42 1.22 11.67
C ILE A 113 2.86 1.73 11.71
N PHE A 114 3.19 2.67 10.82
CA PHE A 114 4.46 3.37 10.82
C PHE A 114 4.26 4.89 10.81
N ASP A 115 5.21 5.57 11.40
CA ASP A 115 5.29 7.03 11.36
C ASP A 115 6.16 7.45 10.16
N PRO A 116 5.60 8.10 9.13
CA PRO A 116 6.35 8.48 7.93
C PRO A 116 7.39 9.59 8.17
N TYR A 117 7.35 10.25 9.34
CA TYR A 117 8.39 11.19 9.77
C TYR A 117 9.62 10.48 10.37
N LYS A 118 9.53 9.19 10.67
CA LYS A 118 10.62 8.39 11.23
C LYS A 118 11.27 7.53 10.14
N THR A 119 12.08 8.15 9.29
CA THR A 119 12.76 7.46 8.17
C THR A 119 13.61 6.27 8.60
N GLY A 120 14.17 6.28 9.81
CA GLY A 120 14.86 5.13 10.40
C GLY A 120 13.97 3.88 10.58
N LYS A 121 12.65 3.99 10.34
CA LYS A 121 11.71 2.84 10.34
C LYS A 121 11.50 2.22 8.96
N VAL A 122 12.09 2.79 7.90
CA VAL A 122 12.02 2.21 6.55
C VAL A 122 12.52 0.76 6.51
N PRO A 123 13.70 0.41 7.08
CA PRO A 123 14.14 -0.99 7.08
C PRO A 123 13.17 -1.95 7.79
N THR A 124 12.51 -1.48 8.87
CA THR A 124 11.52 -2.30 9.59
C THR A 124 10.26 -2.52 8.75
N ALA A 125 9.83 -1.51 7.99
CA ALA A 125 8.69 -1.63 7.08
C ALA A 125 9.01 -2.58 5.91
N VAL A 126 10.19 -2.44 5.32
CA VAL A 126 10.69 -3.33 4.25
C VAL A 126 10.74 -4.78 4.74
N LYS A 127 11.36 -5.00 5.90
CA LYS A 127 11.44 -6.34 6.51
C LYS A 127 10.06 -6.94 6.70
N TRP A 128 9.11 -6.18 7.24
CA TRP A 128 7.75 -6.67 7.43
C TRP A 128 7.07 -7.05 6.11
N ILE A 129 7.24 -6.29 5.03
CA ILE A 129 6.65 -6.59 3.73
C ILE A 129 7.24 -7.86 3.11
N LEU A 130 8.57 -8.04 3.23
CA LEU A 130 9.30 -9.13 2.58
C LEU A 130 9.29 -10.45 3.35
N GLU A 131 9.24 -10.39 4.69
CA GLU A 131 9.39 -11.55 5.56
C GLU A 131 8.08 -11.97 6.25
N TYR A 132 6.98 -11.25 6.00
CA TYR A 132 5.70 -11.64 6.59
C TYR A 132 5.10 -12.79 5.79
N GLU A 133 4.92 -13.93 6.45
CA GLU A 133 4.24 -15.09 5.92
C GLU A 133 2.74 -14.98 6.23
N LEU A 134 1.91 -15.18 5.21
CA LEU A 134 0.46 -15.20 5.33
C LEU A 134 0.01 -16.63 5.65
N ASP A 135 -0.73 -16.75 6.74
CA ASP A 135 -1.34 -18.03 7.13
C ASP A 135 -2.56 -18.37 6.25
N ASP A 136 -2.96 -19.64 6.24
CA ASP A 136 -4.19 -20.16 5.65
C ASP A 136 -4.40 -19.83 4.14
N ARG A 137 -3.32 -19.93 3.35
CA ARG A 137 -3.39 -19.85 1.89
C ARG A 137 -3.74 -21.18 1.25
N GLU A 138 -4.52 -21.12 0.16
CA GLU A 138 -4.83 -22.29 -0.65
C GLU A 138 -3.55 -22.89 -1.27
N PRO A 139 -3.49 -24.21 -1.46
CA PRO A 139 -2.34 -24.85 -2.09
C PRO A 139 -2.03 -24.24 -3.47
N GLY A 140 -0.82 -23.71 -3.61
CA GLY A 140 -0.35 -23.03 -4.84
C GLY A 140 -0.47 -21.52 -4.82
N GLU A 141 -1.10 -20.90 -3.81
CA GLU A 141 -1.03 -19.48 -3.58
C GLU A 141 0.26 -19.08 -2.86
N SER A 142 0.73 -17.87 -3.12
CA SER A 142 1.88 -17.29 -2.39
C SER A 142 1.47 -16.91 -0.98
N ASN A 143 2.28 -17.28 0.00
CA ASN A 143 2.16 -16.83 1.39
C ASN A 143 2.85 -15.48 1.64
N GLU A 144 3.37 -14.83 0.62
CA GLU A 144 4.01 -13.51 0.69
C GLU A 144 2.99 -12.38 0.48
N ILE A 145 3.30 -11.19 0.99
CA ILE A 145 2.53 -9.97 0.70
C ILE A 145 2.80 -9.56 -0.76
N GLN A 146 1.87 -9.82 -1.67
CA GLN A 146 1.94 -9.40 -3.07
C GLN A 146 1.15 -8.13 -3.36
N SER A 147 0.12 -7.84 -2.57
CA SER A 147 -0.71 -6.65 -2.68
C SER A 147 -0.79 -5.92 -1.35
N LEU A 148 -0.43 -4.64 -1.34
CA LEU A 148 -0.36 -3.81 -0.14
C LEU A 148 -1.34 -2.64 -0.23
N ASN A 149 -2.34 -2.63 0.66
CA ASN A 149 -3.18 -1.47 0.85
C ASN A 149 -2.46 -0.42 1.71
N VAL A 150 -2.45 0.83 1.26
CA VAL A 150 -1.80 1.94 2.00
C VAL A 150 -2.84 2.98 2.35
N VAL A 151 -2.94 3.29 3.64
CA VAL A 151 -3.94 4.22 4.20
C VAL A 151 -3.35 5.10 5.29
N GLY A 152 -4.01 6.22 5.56
CA GLY A 152 -3.60 7.12 6.64
C GLY A 152 -4.45 8.37 6.72
N PRO A 153 -3.96 9.42 7.42
CA PRO A 153 -4.64 10.70 7.50
C PRO A 153 -4.69 11.39 6.14
N LYS A 154 -5.68 12.24 6.01
CA LYS A 154 -5.81 13.18 4.90
C LYS A 154 -4.85 14.35 5.08
N GLU A 155 -4.67 15.12 4.01
CA GLU A 155 -3.86 16.36 4.05
C GLU A 155 -4.45 17.39 5.01
N SER A 156 -5.79 17.51 5.05
CA SER A 156 -6.49 18.39 6.00
C SER A 156 -6.33 17.97 7.47
N ASP A 157 -6.17 16.65 7.73
CA ASP A 157 -5.96 16.13 9.09
C ASP A 157 -4.51 16.30 9.56
N CYS A 158 -3.57 16.35 8.61
CA CYS A 158 -2.13 16.46 8.89
C CYS A 158 -1.40 17.08 7.69
N GLN A 159 -1.25 18.40 7.72
CA GLN A 159 -0.59 19.15 6.65
C GLN A 159 0.82 18.67 6.37
N GLY A 160 1.17 18.50 5.09
CA GLY A 160 2.46 17.98 4.63
C GLY A 160 2.60 16.47 4.72
N ILE A 161 1.53 15.73 5.05
CA ILE A 161 1.58 14.27 5.14
C ILE A 161 1.77 13.62 3.77
N TYR A 162 1.29 14.25 2.70
CA TYR A 162 1.51 13.79 1.33
C TYR A 162 3.01 13.69 1.01
N ASP A 163 3.76 14.77 1.23
CA ASP A 163 5.20 14.82 0.94
C ASP A 163 5.98 13.83 1.81
N ARG A 164 5.66 13.76 3.09
CA ARG A 164 6.31 12.83 4.02
C ARG A 164 6.03 11.38 3.67
N THR A 165 4.81 11.07 3.27
CA THR A 165 4.46 9.73 2.78
C THR A 165 5.20 9.41 1.48
N SER A 166 5.26 10.35 0.54
CA SER A 166 5.97 10.15 -0.73
C SER A 166 7.45 9.82 -0.52
N ILE A 167 8.10 10.49 0.42
CA ILE A 167 9.51 10.21 0.77
C ILE A 167 9.62 8.83 1.44
N PHE A 168 8.90 8.60 2.53
CA PHE A 168 8.98 7.36 3.31
C PHE A 168 8.62 6.14 2.47
N PHE A 169 7.50 6.19 1.77
CA PHE A 169 7.00 5.08 0.98
C PHE A 169 7.81 4.87 -0.31
N GLY A 170 8.34 5.94 -0.89
CA GLY A 170 9.29 5.85 -1.99
C GLY A 170 10.57 5.10 -1.62
N ASP A 171 11.11 5.37 -0.43
CA ASP A 171 12.24 4.60 0.10
C ASP A 171 11.86 3.13 0.35
N VAL A 172 10.68 2.87 0.94
CA VAL A 172 10.18 1.50 1.14
C VAL A 172 10.12 0.74 -0.18
N LEU A 173 9.46 1.29 -1.21
CA LEU A 173 9.32 0.64 -2.51
C LEU A 173 10.67 0.41 -3.20
N ARG A 174 11.59 1.38 -3.11
CA ARG A 174 12.95 1.26 -3.66
C ARG A 174 13.71 0.12 -3.00
N TYR A 175 13.67 0.01 -1.67
CA TYR A 175 14.38 -1.06 -0.99
C TYR A 175 13.71 -2.43 -1.22
N VAL A 176 12.39 -2.53 -1.23
CA VAL A 176 11.69 -3.77 -1.58
C VAL A 176 12.14 -4.27 -2.95
N SER A 177 12.15 -3.41 -3.98
CA SER A 177 12.60 -3.81 -5.32
C SER A 177 14.06 -4.25 -5.37
N GLN A 178 14.94 -3.57 -4.65
CA GLN A 178 16.35 -3.96 -4.58
C GLN A 178 16.57 -5.33 -3.93
N TYR A 179 15.83 -5.63 -2.87
CA TYR A 179 15.92 -6.95 -2.21
C TYR A 179 15.42 -8.07 -3.11
N GLU A 180 14.38 -7.83 -3.87
CA GLU A 180 13.87 -8.80 -4.85
C GLU A 180 14.91 -9.09 -5.94
N ASP A 181 15.55 -8.06 -6.49
CA ASP A 181 16.65 -8.19 -7.46
C ASP A 181 17.86 -8.95 -6.87
N TRP A 182 18.20 -8.68 -5.61
CA TRP A 182 19.30 -9.37 -4.91
C TRP A 182 18.94 -10.83 -4.63
N GLY A 183 17.72 -11.11 -4.21
CA GLY A 183 17.22 -12.47 -4.00
C GLY A 183 17.32 -13.32 -5.27
N ILE A 184 16.92 -12.77 -6.42
CA ILE A 184 17.05 -13.42 -7.73
C ILE A 184 18.52 -13.64 -8.09
N LYS A 185 19.39 -12.66 -7.86
CA LYS A 185 20.84 -12.80 -8.12
C LYS A 185 21.49 -13.88 -7.24
N ILE A 186 21.17 -13.90 -5.95
CA ILE A 186 21.71 -14.92 -5.02
C ILE A 186 21.18 -16.30 -5.39
N TRP A 187 19.90 -16.44 -5.74
CA TRP A 187 19.33 -17.69 -6.19
C TRP A 187 20.00 -18.19 -7.47
N ALA A 188 20.19 -17.32 -8.47
CA ALA A 188 20.86 -17.63 -9.73
C ALA A 188 22.32 -18.03 -9.54
N LEU A 189 23.03 -17.42 -8.58
CA LEU A 189 24.40 -17.79 -8.23
C LEU A 189 24.48 -19.17 -7.57
N LYS A 190 23.53 -19.51 -6.70
CA LYS A 190 23.47 -20.82 -6.03
C LYS A 190 23.04 -21.96 -6.95
N HIS A 191 22.28 -21.68 -8.02
CA HIS A 191 21.68 -22.68 -8.93
C HIS A 191 22.29 -22.65 -10.33
N LYS A 192 23.51 -22.08 -10.51
CA LYS A 192 24.22 -22.17 -11.78
C LYS A 192 24.42 -23.63 -12.18
N PRO A 193 24.01 -24.04 -13.39
CA PRO A 193 24.30 -25.39 -13.87
C PRO A 193 25.81 -25.60 -13.86
N LYS A 194 26.26 -26.67 -13.22
CA LYS A 194 27.67 -27.08 -13.29
C LYS A 194 28.01 -27.27 -14.76
N ARG A 195 28.91 -26.43 -15.30
CA ARG A 195 29.43 -26.65 -16.65
C ARG A 195 30.09 -28.04 -16.64
N LYS A 196 29.55 -28.92 -17.49
CA LYS A 196 30.17 -30.21 -17.81
C LYS A 196 31.44 -30.00 -18.64
#